data_53e69984bfa78eaf8eb897b57991fc6f
#
_entry.id   53e69984bfa78eaf8eb897b57991fc6f
#
_cell.length_a   1.000
_cell.length_b   1.000
_cell.length_c   1.000
_cell.angle_alpha   90.00
_cell.angle_beta   90.00
_cell.angle_gamma   90.00
#
_symmetry.space_group_name_H-M   'P 1'
#
loop_
_entity.id
_entity.type
_entity.pdbx_description
1 polymer ?
#
loop_
_entity_poly.entity_id
_entity_poly.type
_entity_poly.pdbx_seq_one_letter_code
_entity_poly.pdbx_strand_id
1 'polypeptide(L)'
;QLIKKAEGLRGDAFLNRAIIDRELEDLSHEVIQVDVKGLLNGTAADIPLQKNDILYIPSIHDLKEEATLTIHGEVANPGTYLYSDKMTVEDLVLQAGGLLEAAATTKVEVARRMKDPKSTSFSTTVGQNFSFDLKDGLLVGEGSQDFHLEPFDEIYVRKSPSYFKQQNVMVGGEVLFSGNYALSKKNERLSDLIAKAGGVTPDAYIKGARLIRRMTEEEFRRKEDALRMAQAGGGDSISVKRLDLSDTYSVGINLGEALKNPGSDADMVLREGDVLFVPEYVSTVKINGAVMYPNTVLYKKGESLKYYINQAGGFGNDAKKRKVYVIYMNGTVSRLKAGNKKAIEPGCEIIVPSKEQKKKMTTAEILGMGSTTASIAAMIATMVNLFK
;
A
#
# COMPACT_ATOMS: atom_id res chain seq x y z
N GLN A 1 -21.68 -53.88 33.10
CA GLN A 1 -22.51 -53.23 34.17
C GLN A 1 -22.13 -51.79 34.42
N LEU A 2 -20.84 -51.38 34.41
CA LEU A 2 -20.39 -50.00 34.62
C LEU A 2 -21.04 -49.01 33.65
N ILE A 3 -20.99 -49.26 32.35
CA ILE A 3 -21.61 -48.43 31.30
C ILE A 3 -23.10 -48.21 31.55
N LYS A 4 -23.83 -49.25 31.99
CA LYS A 4 -25.26 -49.12 32.33
C LYS A 4 -25.48 -48.22 33.55
N LYS A 5 -24.58 -48.30 34.56
CA LYS A 5 -24.63 -47.46 35.76
C LYS A 5 -24.30 -46.00 35.47
N ALA A 6 -23.49 -45.75 34.41
CA ALA A 6 -23.15 -44.43 33.90
C ALA A 6 -24.17 -43.86 32.89
N GLU A 7 -25.39 -44.44 32.88
CA GLU A 7 -26.50 -44.04 31.99
C GLU A 7 -26.27 -44.29 30.50
N GLY A 8 -25.27 -45.10 30.14
CA GLY A 8 -24.98 -45.51 28.79
C GLY A 8 -23.77 -44.80 28.17
N LEU A 9 -23.74 -44.77 26.84
CA LEU A 9 -22.70 -44.13 26.03
C LEU A 9 -23.26 -42.93 25.31
N ARG A 10 -22.41 -41.94 25.12
CA ARG A 10 -22.74 -40.80 24.25
C ARG A 10 -22.82 -41.28 22.80
N GLY A 11 -23.62 -40.57 21.97
CA GLY A 11 -23.79 -40.92 20.56
C GLY A 11 -22.50 -40.85 19.71
N ASP A 12 -21.53 -40.11 20.19
CA ASP A 12 -20.21 -39.91 19.57
C ASP A 12 -19.10 -40.82 20.16
N ALA A 13 -19.45 -41.80 21.01
CA ALA A 13 -18.48 -42.69 21.64
C ALA A 13 -17.78 -43.61 20.61
N PHE A 14 -16.45 -43.69 20.68
CA PHE A 14 -15.64 -44.57 19.87
C PHE A 14 -15.69 -46.00 20.39
N LEU A 15 -16.45 -46.87 19.74
CA LEU A 15 -16.77 -48.22 20.24
C LEU A 15 -15.69 -49.28 19.94
N ASN A 16 -14.79 -49.05 18.98
CA ASN A 16 -13.85 -50.06 18.52
C ASN A 16 -12.71 -50.26 19.55
N ARG A 17 -12.37 -49.26 20.32
CA ARG A 17 -11.31 -49.35 21.32
C ARG A 17 -11.49 -48.32 22.43
N ALA A 18 -11.68 -48.82 23.64
CA ALA A 18 -11.55 -48.05 24.87
C ALA A 18 -10.38 -48.60 25.68
N ILE A 19 -10.02 -47.92 26.74
CA ILE A 19 -8.95 -48.32 27.66
C ILE A 19 -9.46 -48.31 29.07
N ILE A 20 -9.03 -49.28 29.88
CA ILE A 20 -9.09 -49.20 31.33
C ILE A 20 -7.68 -48.93 31.82
N ASP A 21 -7.52 -47.86 32.56
CA ASP A 21 -6.32 -47.56 33.31
C ASP A 21 -6.47 -48.13 34.72
N ARG A 22 -5.63 -49.13 35.05
CA ARG A 22 -5.66 -49.88 36.28
C ARG A 22 -4.43 -49.56 37.13
N GLU A 23 -4.65 -49.14 38.34
CA GLU A 23 -3.60 -49.02 39.34
C GLU A 23 -3.29 -50.36 40.00
N LEU A 24 -2.02 -50.78 39.95
CA LEU A 24 -1.53 -52.02 40.57
C LEU A 24 -1.13 -51.77 42.04
N GLU A 25 -0.86 -52.89 42.81
CA GLU A 25 -0.50 -52.78 44.20
C GLU A 25 0.80 -52.00 44.50
N ASP A 26 1.71 -51.96 43.53
CA ASP A 26 2.96 -51.23 43.57
C ASP A 26 2.82 -49.74 43.12
N LEU A 27 1.59 -49.23 42.90
CA LEU A 27 1.23 -47.93 42.43
C LEU A 27 1.64 -47.67 40.96
N SER A 28 2.06 -48.68 40.21
CA SER A 28 2.23 -48.59 38.77
C SER A 28 0.89 -48.72 38.05
N HIS A 29 0.85 -48.27 36.79
CA HIS A 29 -0.37 -48.28 35.99
C HIS A 29 -0.29 -49.32 34.84
N GLU A 30 -1.35 -50.08 34.63
CA GLU A 30 -1.52 -50.97 33.52
C GLU A 30 -2.68 -50.53 32.62
N VAL A 31 -2.49 -50.55 31.31
CA VAL A 31 -3.53 -50.22 30.35
C VAL A 31 -4.13 -51.49 29.76
N ILE A 32 -5.42 -51.71 30.00
CA ILE A 32 -6.18 -52.83 29.48
C ILE A 32 -7.06 -52.35 28.30
N GLN A 33 -6.92 -52.99 27.15
CA GLN A 33 -7.69 -52.64 25.94
C GLN A 33 -9.10 -53.24 26.04
N VAL A 34 -10.11 -52.44 25.65
CA VAL A 34 -11.52 -52.84 25.74
C VAL A 34 -12.18 -52.70 24.37
N ASP A 35 -12.71 -53.76 23.83
CA ASP A 35 -13.62 -53.74 22.69
C ASP A 35 -15.05 -53.45 23.18
N VAL A 36 -15.44 -52.21 23.20
CA VAL A 36 -16.76 -51.78 23.69
C VAL A 36 -17.87 -52.34 22.81
N LYS A 37 -17.64 -52.36 21.47
CA LYS A 37 -18.62 -52.88 20.52
C LYS A 37 -18.87 -54.37 20.73
N GLY A 38 -17.79 -55.16 20.93
CA GLY A 38 -17.87 -56.58 21.22
C GLY A 38 -18.55 -56.88 22.55
N LEU A 39 -18.26 -56.09 23.59
CA LEU A 39 -18.93 -56.17 24.91
C LEU A 39 -20.42 -55.91 24.83
N LEU A 40 -20.85 -54.91 24.08
CA LEU A 40 -22.27 -54.55 23.92
C LEU A 40 -23.03 -55.60 23.14
N ASN A 41 -22.40 -56.23 22.14
CA ASN A 41 -22.98 -57.26 21.31
C ASN A 41 -22.84 -58.69 21.90
N GLY A 42 -22.14 -58.81 23.05
CA GLY A 42 -21.89 -60.13 23.69
C GLY A 42 -20.87 -61.02 22.99
N THR A 43 -20.06 -60.47 22.05
CA THR A 43 -19.01 -61.21 21.33
C THR A 43 -17.64 -61.11 22.02
N ALA A 44 -17.44 -60.17 22.90
CA ALA A 44 -16.24 -60.04 23.72
C ALA A 44 -16.52 -60.44 25.17
N ALA A 45 -15.54 -61.05 25.85
CA ALA A 45 -15.64 -61.40 27.26
C ALA A 45 -15.68 -60.17 28.14
N ASP A 46 -16.50 -60.17 29.19
CA ASP A 46 -16.56 -59.07 30.17
C ASP A 46 -15.26 -59.02 30.98
N ILE A 47 -14.80 -57.84 31.31
CA ILE A 47 -13.57 -57.58 32.04
C ILE A 47 -13.94 -57.29 33.50
N PRO A 48 -13.45 -58.07 34.46
CA PRO A 48 -13.69 -57.80 35.86
C PRO A 48 -12.96 -56.52 36.28
N LEU A 49 -13.75 -55.56 36.75
CA LEU A 49 -13.21 -54.29 37.23
C LEU A 49 -12.61 -54.41 38.65
N GLN A 50 -11.53 -53.71 38.86
CA GLN A 50 -10.88 -53.54 40.16
C GLN A 50 -11.12 -52.15 40.74
N LYS A 51 -10.74 -51.98 42.00
CA LYS A 51 -10.79 -50.68 42.69
C LYS A 51 -9.85 -49.69 41.94
N ASN A 52 -10.27 -48.48 41.77
CA ASN A 52 -9.57 -47.40 41.07
C ASN A 52 -9.40 -47.56 39.55
N ASP A 53 -10.01 -48.57 38.91
CA ASP A 53 -10.03 -48.65 37.46
C ASP A 53 -10.74 -47.44 36.83
N ILE A 54 -10.10 -46.81 35.89
CA ILE A 54 -10.66 -45.69 35.11
C ILE A 54 -10.94 -46.15 33.70
N LEU A 55 -12.21 -46.26 33.33
CA LEU A 55 -12.61 -46.58 31.95
C LEU A 55 -12.68 -45.30 31.12
N TYR A 56 -11.79 -45.17 30.15
CA TYR A 56 -11.77 -44.07 29.18
C TYR A 56 -12.29 -44.54 27.82
N ILE A 57 -13.41 -43.93 27.38
CA ILE A 57 -14.02 -44.14 26.08
C ILE A 57 -13.94 -42.82 25.31
N PRO A 58 -13.05 -42.72 24.32
CA PRO A 58 -12.88 -41.44 23.57
C PRO A 58 -14.10 -41.18 22.70
N SER A 59 -14.30 -39.88 22.37
CA SER A 59 -15.19 -39.48 21.30
C SER A 59 -14.55 -39.77 19.93
N ILE A 60 -15.37 -40.12 18.92
CA ILE A 60 -14.90 -40.20 17.52
C ILE A 60 -14.34 -38.88 17.01
N HIS A 61 -14.77 -37.75 17.59
CA HIS A 61 -14.29 -36.41 17.26
C HIS A 61 -12.92 -36.12 17.89
N ASP A 62 -12.63 -36.64 19.10
CA ASP A 62 -11.35 -36.47 19.76
C ASP A 62 -10.20 -37.22 19.04
N LEU A 63 -10.53 -38.23 18.22
CA LEU A 63 -9.57 -39.05 17.49
C LEU A 63 -9.28 -38.56 16.07
N LYS A 64 -9.88 -37.45 15.64
CA LYS A 64 -9.71 -36.87 14.32
C LYS A 64 -9.34 -35.41 14.46
N GLU A 65 -8.47 -34.95 13.58
CA GLU A 65 -8.22 -33.52 13.41
C GLU A 65 -9.55 -32.82 13.04
N GLU A 66 -9.83 -31.68 13.69
CA GLU A 66 -11.02 -30.90 13.39
C GLU A 66 -10.98 -30.45 11.92
N ALA A 67 -11.97 -30.89 11.17
CA ALA A 67 -12.04 -30.63 9.74
C ALA A 67 -12.48 -29.17 9.50
N THR A 68 -11.67 -28.45 8.74
CA THR A 68 -11.92 -27.04 8.41
C THR A 68 -11.83 -26.81 6.91
N LEU A 69 -12.39 -25.70 6.46
CA LEU A 69 -12.27 -25.14 5.11
C LEU A 69 -11.74 -23.73 5.23
N THR A 70 -10.94 -23.29 4.28
CA THR A 70 -10.42 -21.90 4.28
C THR A 70 -10.85 -21.20 3.00
N ILE A 71 -11.41 -19.99 3.12
CA ILE A 71 -11.78 -19.17 1.98
C ILE A 71 -10.99 -17.87 1.96
N HIS A 72 -10.45 -17.52 0.80
CA HIS A 72 -9.60 -16.37 0.55
C HIS A 72 -10.17 -15.48 -0.54
N GLY A 73 -9.80 -14.19 -0.50
CA GLY A 73 -10.07 -13.24 -1.57
C GLY A 73 -11.32 -12.42 -1.39
N GLU A 74 -12.08 -12.22 -2.46
CA GLU A 74 -13.15 -11.21 -2.55
C GLU A 74 -14.48 -11.74 -1.99
N VAL A 75 -14.49 -12.09 -0.71
CA VAL A 75 -15.68 -12.43 0.09
C VAL A 75 -15.78 -11.49 1.29
N ALA A 76 -16.96 -11.38 1.88
CA ALA A 76 -17.18 -10.45 3.00
C ALA A 76 -16.31 -10.77 4.22
N ASN A 77 -16.17 -12.05 4.57
CA ASN A 77 -15.37 -12.51 5.71
C ASN A 77 -14.45 -13.65 5.27
N PRO A 78 -13.29 -13.36 4.70
CA PRO A 78 -12.30 -14.40 4.41
C PRO A 78 -11.76 -15.00 5.71
N GLY A 79 -11.53 -16.32 5.71
CA GLY A 79 -11.07 -17.00 6.92
C GLY A 79 -11.31 -18.51 6.89
N THR A 80 -11.19 -19.13 8.06
CA THR A 80 -11.37 -20.57 8.24
C THR A 80 -12.71 -20.87 8.87
N TYR A 81 -13.41 -21.87 8.32
CA TYR A 81 -14.75 -22.29 8.69
C TYR A 81 -14.75 -23.78 9.00
N LEU A 82 -15.68 -24.21 9.85
CA LEU A 82 -15.85 -25.64 10.13
C LEU A 82 -16.40 -26.36 8.91
N TYR A 83 -15.82 -27.50 8.61
CA TYR A 83 -16.30 -28.36 7.53
C TYR A 83 -17.60 -29.07 7.96
N SER A 84 -18.53 -29.17 7.03
CA SER A 84 -19.72 -30.02 7.15
C SER A 84 -19.85 -30.93 5.94
N ASP A 85 -20.36 -32.14 6.15
CA ASP A 85 -20.55 -33.10 5.05
C ASP A 85 -21.47 -32.53 3.96
N LYS A 86 -21.15 -32.80 2.70
CA LYS A 86 -21.88 -32.34 1.51
C LYS A 86 -21.89 -30.84 1.28
N MET A 87 -21.01 -30.09 1.94
CA MET A 87 -20.88 -28.66 1.74
C MET A 87 -20.37 -28.35 0.33
N THR A 88 -20.98 -27.39 -0.33
CA THR A 88 -20.58 -26.88 -1.65
C THR A 88 -19.74 -25.61 -1.55
N VAL A 89 -19.19 -25.14 -2.66
CA VAL A 89 -18.47 -23.85 -2.73
C VAL A 89 -19.42 -22.70 -2.40
N GLU A 90 -20.65 -22.76 -2.90
CA GLU A 90 -21.69 -21.75 -2.68
C GLU A 90 -22.09 -21.66 -1.20
N ASP A 91 -22.21 -22.81 -0.51
CA ASP A 91 -22.52 -22.86 0.92
C ASP A 91 -21.42 -22.16 1.74
N LEU A 92 -20.15 -22.41 1.39
CA LEU A 92 -19.04 -21.76 2.07
C LEU A 92 -18.98 -20.25 1.78
N VAL A 93 -19.24 -19.83 0.53
CA VAL A 93 -19.36 -18.41 0.17
C VAL A 93 -20.48 -17.73 0.96
N LEU A 94 -21.63 -18.40 1.11
CA LEU A 94 -22.74 -17.88 1.94
C LEU A 94 -22.34 -17.74 3.40
N GLN A 95 -21.65 -18.74 3.98
CA GLN A 95 -21.13 -18.67 5.35
C GLN A 95 -20.11 -17.54 5.51
N ALA A 96 -19.32 -17.27 4.47
CA ALA A 96 -18.38 -16.15 4.44
C ALA A 96 -19.05 -14.77 4.23
N GLY A 97 -20.39 -14.72 4.23
CA GLY A 97 -21.17 -13.48 4.10
C GLY A 97 -21.39 -13.01 2.67
N GLY A 98 -21.10 -13.87 1.67
CA GLY A 98 -21.30 -13.59 0.26
C GLY A 98 -20.08 -12.99 -0.43
N LEU A 99 -20.24 -12.71 -1.72
CA LEU A 99 -19.21 -12.13 -2.57
C LEU A 99 -19.17 -10.61 -2.42
N LEU A 100 -17.97 -10.03 -2.47
CA LEU A 100 -17.78 -8.59 -2.63
C LEU A 100 -18.03 -8.18 -4.09
N GLU A 101 -18.33 -6.89 -4.30
CA GLU A 101 -18.55 -6.31 -5.64
C GLU A 101 -17.38 -6.57 -6.61
N ALA A 102 -16.17 -6.66 -6.06
CA ALA A 102 -14.95 -6.88 -6.82
C ALA A 102 -14.72 -8.36 -7.22
N ALA A 103 -15.55 -9.29 -6.75
CA ALA A 103 -15.33 -10.71 -6.98
C ALA A 103 -15.48 -11.10 -8.45
N ALA A 104 -14.57 -11.95 -8.92
CA ALA A 104 -14.69 -12.61 -10.22
C ALA A 104 -15.59 -13.84 -10.06
N THR A 105 -16.77 -13.79 -10.65
CA THR A 105 -17.71 -14.94 -10.61
C THR A 105 -17.31 -16.06 -11.56
N THR A 106 -16.51 -15.75 -12.59
CA THR A 106 -16.06 -16.70 -13.63
C THR A 106 -14.83 -17.52 -13.24
N LYS A 107 -14.26 -17.29 -12.07
CA LYS A 107 -13.05 -17.99 -11.64
C LYS A 107 -12.93 -18.11 -10.14
N VAL A 108 -13.63 -19.10 -9.60
CA VAL A 108 -13.41 -19.55 -8.21
C VAL A 108 -12.58 -20.84 -8.27
N GLU A 109 -11.50 -20.88 -7.53
CA GLU A 109 -10.55 -21.97 -7.51
C GLU A 109 -10.65 -22.71 -6.18
N VAL A 110 -10.64 -24.04 -6.21
CA VAL A 110 -10.55 -24.89 -5.03
C VAL A 110 -9.24 -25.67 -5.09
N ALA A 111 -8.40 -25.49 -4.10
CA ALA A 111 -7.17 -26.24 -3.93
C ALA A 111 -7.39 -27.34 -2.88
N ARG A 112 -7.25 -28.59 -3.31
CA ARG A 112 -7.37 -29.79 -2.48
C ARG A 112 -6.03 -30.41 -2.27
N ARG A 113 -5.64 -30.63 -1.01
CA ARG A 113 -4.39 -31.28 -0.67
C ARG A 113 -4.43 -32.78 -0.98
N MET A 114 -3.30 -33.32 -1.44
CA MET A 114 -3.17 -34.76 -1.63
C MET A 114 -3.00 -35.45 -0.27
N LYS A 115 -3.74 -36.53 -0.05
CA LYS A 115 -3.68 -37.32 1.16
C LYS A 115 -3.50 -38.79 0.79
N ASP A 116 -2.29 -39.31 1.00
CA ASP A 116 -2.00 -40.73 0.88
C ASP A 116 -1.25 -41.23 2.12
N PRO A 117 -1.98 -41.64 3.17
CA PRO A 117 -1.37 -42.12 4.42
C PRO A 117 -0.62 -43.44 4.29
N LYS A 118 -0.70 -44.11 3.14
CA LYS A 118 -0.03 -45.40 2.86
C LYS A 118 1.17 -45.24 1.93
N SER A 119 1.46 -44.06 1.47
CA SER A 119 2.59 -43.80 0.58
C SER A 119 3.92 -44.08 1.28
N THR A 120 4.76 -44.87 0.61
CA THR A 120 6.14 -45.15 1.03
C THR A 120 7.18 -44.44 0.16
N SER A 121 6.74 -43.58 -0.78
CA SER A 121 7.57 -42.81 -1.69
C SER A 121 7.17 -41.36 -1.73
N PHE A 122 8.12 -40.48 -2.08
CA PHE A 122 7.83 -39.06 -2.28
C PHE A 122 6.99 -38.87 -3.54
N SER A 123 5.92 -38.08 -3.41
CA SER A 123 5.15 -37.56 -4.54
C SER A 123 5.61 -36.21 -4.95
N THR A 124 5.69 -35.93 -6.25
CA THR A 124 5.89 -34.59 -6.79
C THR A 124 4.57 -33.80 -6.86
N THR A 125 3.43 -34.48 -6.73
CA THR A 125 2.10 -33.86 -6.72
C THR A 125 1.76 -33.47 -5.30
N VAL A 126 1.53 -32.16 -5.08
CA VAL A 126 1.24 -31.59 -3.76
C VAL A 126 -0.24 -31.32 -3.53
N GLY A 127 -1.04 -31.22 -4.60
CA GLY A 127 -2.47 -30.94 -4.54
C GLY A 127 -3.15 -31.04 -5.89
N GLN A 128 -4.46 -30.91 -5.87
CA GLN A 128 -5.33 -30.82 -7.04
C GLN A 128 -6.04 -29.47 -7.01
N ASN A 129 -6.12 -28.81 -8.16
CA ASN A 129 -6.82 -27.55 -8.31
C ASN A 129 -8.03 -27.74 -9.22
N PHE A 130 -9.17 -27.26 -8.76
CA PHE A 130 -10.42 -27.22 -9.49
C PHE A 130 -10.78 -25.75 -9.76
N SER A 131 -11.45 -25.47 -10.86
CA SER A 131 -11.90 -24.11 -11.18
C SER A 131 -13.36 -24.16 -11.58
N PHE A 132 -14.15 -23.24 -11.04
CA PHE A 132 -15.58 -23.17 -11.23
C PHE A 132 -16.02 -21.75 -11.61
N ASP A 133 -17.09 -21.68 -12.40
CA ASP A 133 -17.83 -20.47 -12.62
C ASP A 133 -19.00 -20.41 -11.61
N LEU A 134 -19.07 -19.32 -10.84
CA LEU A 134 -20.24 -19.06 -9.99
C LEU A 134 -21.29 -18.32 -10.82
N LYS A 135 -22.52 -18.79 -10.80
CA LYS A 135 -23.62 -18.07 -11.41
C LYS A 135 -24.04 -16.87 -10.56
N ASP A 136 -24.59 -15.85 -11.23
CA ASP A 136 -25.13 -14.67 -10.58
C ASP A 136 -26.14 -15.06 -9.48
N GLY A 137 -26.01 -14.42 -8.30
CA GLY A 137 -26.86 -14.66 -7.15
C GLY A 137 -26.58 -15.94 -6.37
N LEU A 138 -25.42 -16.59 -6.58
CA LEU A 138 -25.04 -17.87 -5.94
C LEU A 138 -26.08 -18.98 -6.17
N LEU A 139 -26.84 -18.87 -7.25
CA LEU A 139 -27.76 -19.92 -7.67
C LEU A 139 -26.96 -21.16 -8.03
N VAL A 140 -27.44 -22.29 -7.56
CA VAL A 140 -26.84 -23.61 -7.83
C VAL A 140 -26.71 -23.79 -9.33
N GLY A 141 -25.45 -23.79 -9.85
CA GLY A 141 -25.18 -23.92 -11.27
C GLY A 141 -25.18 -25.38 -11.71
N GLU A 142 -25.58 -25.64 -12.96
CA GLU A 142 -25.31 -26.94 -13.58
C GLU A 142 -23.79 -27.17 -13.59
N GLY A 143 -23.32 -28.24 -12.94
CA GLY A 143 -21.90 -28.61 -12.85
C GLY A 143 -21.25 -28.41 -11.49
N SER A 144 -21.69 -27.44 -10.66
CA SER A 144 -21.23 -27.30 -9.28
C SER A 144 -22.04 -28.16 -8.30
N GLN A 145 -23.24 -28.59 -8.69
CA GLN A 145 -24.15 -29.37 -7.84
C GLN A 145 -23.56 -30.68 -7.32
N ASP A 146 -22.64 -31.30 -8.07
CA ASP A 146 -22.01 -32.56 -7.70
C ASP A 146 -20.62 -32.38 -7.05
N PHE A 147 -20.10 -31.15 -6.97
CA PHE A 147 -18.81 -30.89 -6.35
C PHE A 147 -18.96 -30.58 -4.87
N HIS A 148 -18.61 -31.54 -4.05
CA HIS A 148 -18.57 -31.37 -2.62
C HIS A 148 -17.15 -31.04 -2.17
N LEU A 149 -17.07 -30.06 -1.27
CA LEU A 149 -15.82 -29.73 -0.59
C LEU A 149 -15.40 -30.89 0.32
N GLU A 150 -14.09 -31.08 0.41
CA GLU A 150 -13.47 -32.03 1.34
C GLU A 150 -12.79 -31.31 2.50
N PRO A 151 -12.56 -31.98 3.64
CA PRO A 151 -11.81 -31.42 4.74
C PRO A 151 -10.48 -30.82 4.30
N PHE A 152 -10.23 -29.56 4.73
CA PHE A 152 -9.02 -28.78 4.46
C PHE A 152 -8.87 -28.28 3.02
N ASP A 153 -9.94 -28.25 2.24
CA ASP A 153 -9.95 -27.53 0.97
C ASP A 153 -9.76 -26.04 1.21
N GLU A 154 -9.00 -25.39 0.33
CA GLU A 154 -8.81 -23.95 0.30
C GLU A 154 -9.47 -23.37 -0.95
N ILE A 155 -10.33 -22.37 -0.74
CA ILE A 155 -11.12 -21.74 -1.78
C ILE A 155 -10.59 -20.32 -2.04
N TYR A 156 -10.36 -19.97 -3.30
CA TYR A 156 -9.85 -18.68 -3.73
C TYR A 156 -10.84 -17.97 -4.62
N VAL A 157 -11.44 -16.91 -4.11
CA VAL A 157 -12.29 -15.99 -4.89
C VAL A 157 -11.44 -14.85 -5.40
N ARG A 158 -11.12 -14.87 -6.70
CA ARG A 158 -10.24 -13.86 -7.31
C ARG A 158 -10.98 -12.55 -7.53
N LYS A 159 -10.20 -11.46 -7.55
CA LYS A 159 -10.72 -10.15 -7.96
C LYS A 159 -10.94 -10.12 -9.47
N SER A 160 -12.06 -9.55 -9.89
CA SER A 160 -12.35 -9.31 -11.31
C SER A 160 -11.30 -8.38 -11.93
N PRO A 161 -10.68 -8.75 -13.06
CA PRO A 161 -9.69 -7.91 -13.74
C PRO A 161 -10.29 -6.62 -14.29
N SER A 162 -11.60 -6.57 -14.47
CA SER A 162 -12.33 -5.39 -14.94
C SER A 162 -12.89 -4.52 -13.82
N TYR A 163 -12.71 -4.92 -12.57
CA TYR A 163 -13.16 -4.12 -11.44
C TYR A 163 -12.10 -3.12 -11.00
N PHE A 164 -12.48 -1.86 -10.99
CA PHE A 164 -11.67 -0.77 -10.46
C PHE A 164 -12.52 0.05 -9.51
N LYS A 165 -12.01 0.27 -8.31
CA LYS A 165 -12.58 1.29 -7.42
C LYS A 165 -12.52 2.64 -8.12
N GLN A 166 -13.50 3.47 -7.85
CA GLN A 166 -13.57 4.82 -8.38
C GLN A 166 -12.30 5.59 -7.98
N GLN A 167 -11.56 6.07 -8.98
CA GLN A 167 -10.35 6.85 -8.80
C GLN A 167 -10.68 8.32 -8.99
N ASN A 168 -10.21 9.16 -8.08
CA ASN A 168 -10.50 10.58 -8.09
C ASN A 168 -9.23 11.40 -8.22
N VAL A 169 -9.36 12.53 -8.91
CA VAL A 169 -8.36 13.60 -9.03
C VAL A 169 -8.99 14.92 -8.66
N MET A 170 -8.20 15.89 -8.28
CA MET A 170 -8.67 17.22 -7.92
C MET A 170 -8.13 18.25 -8.89
N VAL A 171 -8.96 19.22 -9.25
CA VAL A 171 -8.52 20.45 -9.94
C VAL A 171 -8.92 21.67 -9.13
N GLY A 172 -7.98 22.59 -8.98
CA GLY A 172 -8.20 23.82 -8.22
C GLY A 172 -7.55 25.05 -8.86
N GLY A 173 -7.88 26.21 -8.32
CA GLY A 173 -7.44 27.50 -8.86
C GLY A 173 -8.33 27.99 -10.00
N GLU A 174 -7.73 28.63 -11.00
CA GLU A 174 -8.39 29.33 -12.09
C GLU A 174 -8.92 28.37 -13.18
N VAL A 175 -9.94 27.60 -12.82
CA VAL A 175 -10.77 26.77 -13.70
C VAL A 175 -12.24 27.07 -13.44
N LEU A 176 -13.10 26.82 -14.43
CA LEU A 176 -14.51 27.20 -14.32
C LEU A 176 -15.22 26.45 -13.18
N PHE A 177 -14.99 25.14 -13.04
CA PHE A 177 -15.53 24.32 -11.98
C PHE A 177 -14.38 23.60 -11.24
N SER A 178 -13.92 24.20 -10.15
CA SER A 178 -12.93 23.55 -9.27
C SER A 178 -13.57 22.45 -8.42
N GLY A 179 -12.82 21.39 -8.10
CA GLY A 179 -13.30 20.31 -7.26
C GLY A 179 -12.70 18.94 -7.58
N ASN A 180 -13.32 17.91 -7.03
CA ASN A 180 -12.95 16.52 -7.28
C ASN A 180 -13.64 15.98 -8.52
N TYR A 181 -12.90 15.22 -9.32
CA TYR A 181 -13.37 14.58 -10.54
C TYR A 181 -13.02 13.10 -10.53
N ALA A 182 -13.98 12.26 -10.84
CA ALA A 182 -13.74 10.85 -11.04
C ALA A 182 -13.09 10.60 -12.42
N LEU A 183 -12.05 9.77 -12.42
CA LEU A 183 -11.45 9.26 -13.65
C LEU A 183 -12.40 8.25 -14.31
N SER A 184 -12.70 8.46 -15.58
CA SER A 184 -13.58 7.56 -16.36
C SER A 184 -12.81 6.50 -17.14
N LYS A 185 -11.50 6.71 -17.34
CA LYS A 185 -10.60 5.81 -18.06
C LYS A 185 -9.18 5.87 -17.47
N LYS A 186 -8.43 4.77 -17.57
CA LYS A 186 -7.06 4.68 -17.02
C LYS A 186 -6.05 5.65 -17.66
N ASN A 187 -6.29 6.06 -18.87
CA ASN A 187 -5.42 6.94 -19.63
C ASN A 187 -5.97 8.36 -19.76
N GLU A 188 -6.79 8.78 -18.79
CA GLU A 188 -7.29 10.16 -18.75
C GLU A 188 -6.15 11.13 -18.49
N ARG A 189 -6.17 12.26 -19.21
CA ARG A 189 -5.04 13.19 -19.30
C ARG A 189 -5.39 14.56 -18.72
N LEU A 190 -4.37 15.43 -18.60
CA LEU A 190 -4.55 16.82 -18.14
C LEU A 190 -5.57 17.58 -18.95
N SER A 191 -5.54 17.45 -20.28
CA SER A 191 -6.49 18.10 -21.18
C SER A 191 -7.92 17.63 -20.96
N ASP A 192 -8.14 16.32 -20.74
CA ASP A 192 -9.45 15.75 -20.43
C ASP A 192 -10.01 16.35 -19.12
N LEU A 193 -9.17 16.44 -18.08
CA LEU A 193 -9.58 16.99 -16.79
C LEU A 193 -9.97 18.47 -16.89
N ILE A 194 -9.17 19.28 -17.57
CA ILE A 194 -9.50 20.69 -17.78
C ILE A 194 -10.78 20.84 -18.60
N ALA A 195 -11.00 19.99 -19.60
CA ALA A 195 -12.26 20.01 -20.35
C ALA A 195 -13.47 19.64 -19.46
N LYS A 196 -13.35 18.64 -18.58
CA LYS A 196 -14.37 18.31 -17.57
C LYS A 196 -14.64 19.46 -16.61
N ALA A 197 -13.59 20.21 -16.24
CA ALA A 197 -13.69 21.38 -15.36
C ALA A 197 -14.24 22.62 -16.08
N GLY A 198 -14.67 22.51 -17.34
CA GLY A 198 -15.23 23.60 -18.12
C GLY A 198 -14.20 24.57 -18.71
N GLY A 199 -12.91 24.21 -18.68
CA GLY A 199 -11.81 25.06 -19.13
C GLY A 199 -11.20 25.92 -18.04
N VAL A 200 -10.21 26.72 -18.42
CA VAL A 200 -9.55 27.69 -17.55
C VAL A 200 -10.24 29.06 -17.60
N THR A 201 -10.18 29.83 -16.53
CA THR A 201 -10.73 31.20 -16.47
C THR A 201 -9.85 32.19 -17.28
N PRO A 202 -10.34 33.38 -17.60
CA PRO A 202 -9.53 34.41 -18.24
C PRO A 202 -8.33 34.89 -17.39
N ASP A 203 -8.41 34.74 -16.07
CA ASP A 203 -7.37 35.16 -15.13
C ASP A 203 -6.33 34.04 -14.87
N ALA A 204 -6.49 32.89 -15.51
CA ALA A 204 -5.63 31.73 -15.33
C ALA A 204 -4.20 31.97 -15.85
N TYR A 205 -3.21 31.71 -15.04
CA TYR A 205 -1.82 31.63 -15.45
C TYR A 205 -1.41 30.21 -15.81
N ILE A 206 -1.73 29.78 -17.04
CA ILE A 206 -1.54 28.41 -17.52
C ILE A 206 -0.08 27.93 -17.40
N LYS A 207 0.91 28.79 -17.60
CA LYS A 207 2.33 28.46 -17.46
C LYS A 207 2.74 28.17 -16.02
N GLY A 208 2.01 28.71 -15.07
CA GLY A 208 2.21 28.51 -13.64
C GLY A 208 1.52 27.26 -13.10
N ALA A 209 0.75 26.55 -13.93
CA ALA A 209 0.06 25.35 -13.52
C ALA A 209 1.03 24.27 -13.01
N ARG A 210 0.64 23.59 -11.94
CA ARG A 210 1.43 22.52 -11.32
C ARG A 210 0.57 21.34 -11.02
N LEU A 211 1.16 20.16 -11.14
CA LEU A 211 0.56 18.89 -10.74
C LEU A 211 1.24 18.42 -9.45
N ILE A 212 0.46 18.17 -8.42
CA ILE A 212 0.92 17.54 -7.19
C ILE A 212 0.49 16.08 -7.26
N ARG A 213 1.45 15.18 -7.13
CA ARG A 213 1.24 13.74 -7.26
C ARG A 213 1.65 13.04 -5.98
N ARG A 214 0.84 12.08 -5.56
CA ARG A 214 1.15 11.21 -4.45
C ARG A 214 2.16 10.14 -4.89
N MET A 215 3.15 9.88 -4.05
CA MET A 215 4.11 8.80 -4.28
C MET A 215 3.43 7.46 -4.14
N THR A 216 3.80 6.52 -5.01
CA THR A 216 3.48 5.12 -4.77
C THR A 216 4.32 4.61 -3.60
N GLU A 217 3.90 3.51 -2.97
CA GLU A 217 4.65 2.90 -1.88
C GLU A 217 6.10 2.57 -2.29
N GLU A 218 6.30 2.13 -3.53
CA GLU A 218 7.62 1.85 -4.09
C GLU A 218 8.46 3.12 -4.28
N GLU A 219 7.87 4.20 -4.81
CA GLU A 219 8.53 5.51 -4.93
C GLU A 219 8.91 6.08 -3.56
N PHE A 220 8.04 5.92 -2.57
CA PHE A 220 8.30 6.34 -1.19
C PHE A 220 9.45 5.56 -0.56
N ARG A 221 9.47 4.23 -0.69
CA ARG A 221 10.59 3.38 -0.22
C ARG A 221 11.91 3.76 -0.89
N ARG A 222 11.93 3.99 -2.21
CA ARG A 222 13.13 4.47 -2.93
C ARG A 222 13.62 5.80 -2.38
N LYS A 223 12.70 6.72 -2.06
CA LYS A 223 13.05 8.00 -1.43
C LYS A 223 13.67 7.79 -0.05
N GLU A 224 13.09 6.92 0.79
CA GLU A 224 13.66 6.58 2.10
C GLU A 224 15.07 5.98 1.97
N ASP A 225 15.26 5.04 1.04
CA ASP A 225 16.58 4.41 0.81
C ASP A 225 17.62 5.43 0.34
N ALA A 226 17.24 6.32 -0.58
CA ALA A 226 18.11 7.41 -1.00
C ALA A 226 18.49 8.35 0.16
N LEU A 227 17.55 8.62 1.08
CA LEU A 227 17.79 9.39 2.29
C LEU A 227 18.74 8.66 3.25
N ARG A 228 18.54 7.36 3.47
CA ARG A 228 19.45 6.54 4.29
C ARG A 228 20.86 6.51 3.73
N MET A 229 21.01 6.35 2.41
CA MET A 229 22.31 6.39 1.74
C MET A 229 23.00 7.76 1.90
N ALA A 230 22.25 8.86 1.75
CA ALA A 230 22.76 10.20 1.97
C ALA A 230 23.20 10.42 3.43
N GLN A 231 22.53 9.80 4.40
CA GLN A 231 22.92 9.82 5.82
C GLN A 231 24.20 9.04 6.09
N ALA A 232 24.33 7.85 5.49
CA ALA A 232 25.51 6.99 5.67
C ALA A 232 26.80 7.61 5.08
N GLY A 233 26.66 8.54 4.12
CA GLY A 233 27.78 9.29 3.51
C GLY A 233 28.37 10.43 4.36
N GLY A 234 28.05 10.55 5.65
CA GLY A 234 28.68 11.49 6.58
C GLY A 234 28.06 12.91 6.59
N GLY A 235 26.84 13.05 6.10
CA GLY A 235 26.06 14.28 6.25
C GLY A 235 25.60 14.50 7.69
N ASP A 236 25.74 15.72 8.18
CA ASP A 236 25.38 16.13 9.54
C ASP A 236 23.93 15.71 9.85
N SER A 237 23.70 14.99 10.95
CA SER A 237 22.40 14.42 11.35
C SER A 237 21.28 15.49 11.54
N ILE A 238 21.66 16.77 11.57
CA ILE A 238 20.73 17.91 11.67
C ILE A 238 20.10 18.23 10.30
N SER A 239 20.83 18.06 9.18
CA SER A 239 20.32 18.31 7.82
C SER A 239 19.29 17.31 7.36
N VAL A 240 19.30 16.10 7.92
CA VAL A 240 18.37 15.02 7.57
C VAL A 240 17.00 15.16 8.25
N LYS A 241 16.95 15.72 9.47
CA LYS A 241 15.67 16.02 10.17
C LYS A 241 14.80 17.06 9.44
N ARG A 242 15.37 17.76 8.45
CA ARG A 242 14.68 18.78 7.65
C ARG A 242 14.28 18.30 6.24
N LEU A 243 14.54 17.05 5.89
CA LEU A 243 14.11 16.47 4.62
C LEU A 243 12.59 16.26 4.66
N ASP A 244 11.95 16.77 3.63
CA ASP A 244 10.50 16.67 3.46
C ASP A 244 10.10 15.20 3.32
N LEU A 245 9.47 14.67 4.38
CA LEU A 245 8.90 13.31 4.43
C LEU A 245 7.48 13.29 3.84
N SER A 246 7.08 14.34 3.09
CA SER A 246 5.78 14.30 2.42
C SER A 246 5.69 13.12 1.46
N ASP A 247 4.52 12.53 1.43
CA ASP A 247 4.16 11.46 0.50
C ASP A 247 3.77 11.98 -0.90
N THR A 248 3.93 13.31 -1.11
CA THR A 248 3.61 13.99 -2.36
C THR A 248 4.82 14.71 -2.95
N TYR A 249 4.79 14.92 -4.26
CA TYR A 249 5.79 15.73 -4.97
C TYR A 249 5.15 16.54 -6.08
N SER A 250 5.77 17.68 -6.39
CA SER A 250 5.35 18.52 -7.51
C SER A 250 5.95 18.00 -8.81
N VAL A 251 5.10 17.81 -9.81
CA VAL A 251 5.50 17.51 -11.18
C VAL A 251 5.41 18.78 -12.00
N GLY A 252 6.54 19.21 -12.59
CA GLY A 252 6.55 20.34 -13.51
C GLY A 252 5.84 19.94 -14.81
N ILE A 253 4.75 20.61 -15.10
CA ILE A 253 3.93 20.35 -16.31
C ILE A 253 3.98 21.54 -17.27
N ASN A 254 3.72 21.27 -18.53
CA ASN A 254 3.46 22.30 -19.55
C ASN A 254 1.99 22.23 -19.97
N LEU A 255 1.11 22.74 -19.11
CA LEU A 255 -0.33 22.69 -19.35
C LEU A 255 -0.71 23.41 -20.65
N GLY A 256 -0.02 24.50 -21.02
CA GLY A 256 -0.30 25.24 -22.26
C GLY A 256 -0.06 24.41 -23.51
N GLU A 257 0.95 23.55 -23.53
CA GLU A 257 1.22 22.63 -24.62
C GLU A 257 0.24 21.46 -24.60
N ALA A 258 -0.07 20.92 -23.43
CA ALA A 258 -1.04 19.85 -23.25
C ALA A 258 -2.43 20.23 -23.81
N LEU A 259 -2.87 21.47 -23.54
CA LEU A 259 -4.17 21.96 -24.02
C LEU A 259 -4.19 22.26 -25.52
N LYS A 260 -3.04 22.67 -26.11
CA LYS A 260 -2.94 22.91 -27.57
C LYS A 260 -2.86 21.62 -28.37
N ASN A 261 -2.15 20.63 -27.84
CA ASN A 261 -1.88 19.35 -28.50
C ASN A 261 -2.30 18.19 -27.57
N PRO A 262 -3.62 17.94 -27.40
CA PRO A 262 -4.11 16.83 -26.60
C PRO A 262 -3.53 15.50 -27.08
N GLY A 263 -3.10 14.66 -26.13
CA GLY A 263 -2.47 13.38 -26.43
C GLY A 263 -0.96 13.42 -26.68
N SER A 264 -0.34 14.61 -26.68
CA SER A 264 1.13 14.77 -26.77
C SER A 264 1.83 14.31 -25.48
N ASP A 265 3.17 14.25 -25.53
CA ASP A 265 3.99 13.93 -24.35
C ASP A 265 3.84 14.95 -23.20
N ALA A 266 3.46 16.20 -23.52
CA ALA A 266 3.17 17.23 -22.54
C ALA A 266 1.82 17.00 -21.83
N ASP A 267 0.90 16.28 -22.48
CA ASP A 267 -0.43 15.97 -21.95
C ASP A 267 -0.37 14.68 -21.13
N MET A 268 0.11 14.84 -19.90
CA MET A 268 0.40 13.76 -18.98
C MET A 268 -0.86 13.00 -18.56
N VAL A 269 -0.73 11.67 -18.42
CA VAL A 269 -1.77 10.80 -17.86
C VAL A 269 -1.88 11.02 -16.36
N LEU A 270 -3.11 11.18 -15.90
CA LEU A 270 -3.45 11.38 -14.50
C LEU A 270 -3.42 10.06 -13.72
N ARG A 271 -3.14 10.17 -12.42
CA ARG A 271 -3.20 9.08 -11.45
C ARG A 271 -4.16 9.44 -10.32
N GLU A 272 -4.67 8.41 -9.66
CA GLU A 272 -5.48 8.61 -8.45
C GLU A 272 -4.77 9.52 -7.44
N GLY A 273 -5.51 10.50 -6.90
CA GLY A 273 -5.00 11.45 -5.93
C GLY A 273 -4.17 12.60 -6.51
N ASP A 274 -4.04 12.69 -7.84
CA ASP A 274 -3.40 13.84 -8.47
C ASP A 274 -4.20 15.12 -8.18
N VAL A 275 -3.48 16.20 -7.90
CA VAL A 275 -4.05 17.54 -7.70
C VAL A 275 -3.45 18.49 -8.73
N LEU A 276 -4.26 18.88 -9.69
CA LEU A 276 -3.91 19.91 -10.67
C LEU A 276 -4.30 21.28 -10.11
N PHE A 277 -3.35 22.19 -10.00
CA PHE A 277 -3.59 23.55 -9.57
C PHE A 277 -3.20 24.54 -10.65
N VAL A 278 -4.14 25.38 -11.08
CA VAL A 278 -3.95 26.46 -12.06
C VAL A 278 -3.98 27.78 -11.31
N PRO A 279 -2.84 28.46 -11.11
CA PRO A 279 -2.82 29.72 -10.36
C PRO A 279 -3.40 30.87 -11.18
N GLU A 280 -3.80 31.91 -10.45
CA GLU A 280 -4.11 33.24 -11.03
C GLU A 280 -2.86 33.88 -11.59
N TYR A 281 -3.03 34.73 -12.62
CA TYR A 281 -1.95 35.51 -13.16
C TYR A 281 -1.52 36.64 -12.17
N VAL A 282 -0.26 36.56 -11.72
CA VAL A 282 0.31 37.54 -10.79
C VAL A 282 1.35 38.40 -11.54
N SER A 283 1.06 39.69 -11.68
CA SER A 283 1.92 40.62 -12.41
C SER A 283 3.15 41.09 -11.62
N THR A 284 3.63 40.32 -10.66
CA THR A 284 4.77 40.70 -9.81
C THR A 284 5.87 39.62 -9.83
N VAL A 285 7.06 39.99 -9.40
CA VAL A 285 8.23 39.15 -9.16
C VAL A 285 8.69 39.36 -7.74
N LYS A 286 8.84 38.30 -6.98
CA LYS A 286 9.34 38.33 -5.60
C LYS A 286 10.85 38.13 -5.59
N ILE A 287 11.56 38.93 -4.78
CA ILE A 287 13.01 38.87 -4.67
C ILE A 287 13.39 38.65 -3.23
N ASN A 288 14.07 37.55 -2.96
CA ASN A 288 14.44 37.12 -1.62
C ASN A 288 15.91 36.72 -1.49
N GLY A 289 16.36 36.58 -0.24
CA GLY A 289 17.70 36.15 0.12
C GLY A 289 18.68 37.31 0.30
N ALA A 290 19.93 37.10 -0.12
CA ALA A 290 21.04 38.05 0.10
C ALA A 290 21.01 39.25 -0.86
N VAL A 291 19.95 40.04 -0.79
CA VAL A 291 19.78 41.34 -1.45
C VAL A 291 19.70 42.43 -0.37
N MET A 292 19.85 43.69 -0.74
CA MET A 292 19.81 44.79 0.24
C MET A 292 18.44 44.91 0.91
N TYR A 293 17.35 44.79 0.11
CA TYR A 293 15.97 44.87 0.59
C TYR A 293 15.11 43.82 -0.14
N PRO A 294 14.86 42.67 0.48
CA PRO A 294 13.90 41.72 -0.07
C PRO A 294 12.54 42.35 -0.27
N ASN A 295 12.00 42.28 -1.48
CA ASN A 295 10.74 42.93 -1.84
C ASN A 295 10.03 42.20 -2.98
N THR A 296 8.84 42.68 -3.33
CA THR A 296 8.07 42.25 -4.49
C THR A 296 7.89 43.44 -5.42
N VAL A 297 8.23 43.26 -6.69
CA VAL A 297 8.20 44.30 -7.69
C VAL A 297 7.34 43.93 -8.89
N LEU A 298 6.88 44.93 -9.65
CA LEU A 298 6.09 44.64 -10.86
C LEU A 298 6.93 43.90 -11.90
N TYR A 299 6.31 42.91 -12.50
CA TYR A 299 6.88 42.18 -13.63
C TYR A 299 6.95 43.08 -14.85
N LYS A 300 8.09 43.12 -15.52
CA LYS A 300 8.30 43.84 -16.77
C LYS A 300 8.91 42.91 -17.80
N LYS A 301 8.15 42.66 -18.87
CA LYS A 301 8.54 41.73 -19.93
C LYS A 301 9.87 42.11 -20.57
N GLY A 302 10.79 41.15 -20.66
CA GLY A 302 12.08 41.33 -21.34
C GLY A 302 13.17 41.94 -20.45
N GLU A 303 12.89 42.30 -19.22
CA GLU A 303 13.90 42.79 -18.30
C GLU A 303 14.82 41.67 -17.80
N SER A 304 16.05 42.05 -17.46
CA SER A 304 17.10 41.10 -17.03
C SER A 304 17.06 40.85 -15.52
N LEU A 305 17.71 39.78 -15.08
CA LEU A 305 17.93 39.48 -13.66
C LEU A 305 18.57 40.71 -12.96
N LYS A 306 19.49 41.41 -13.61
CA LYS A 306 20.16 42.59 -13.07
C LYS A 306 19.15 43.69 -12.76
N TYR A 307 18.14 43.92 -13.61
CA TYR A 307 17.07 44.88 -13.37
C TYR A 307 16.34 44.58 -12.05
N TYR A 308 15.89 43.32 -11.87
CA TYR A 308 15.16 42.95 -10.65
C TYR A 308 16.01 43.03 -9.39
N ILE A 309 17.27 42.60 -9.46
CA ILE A 309 18.19 42.73 -8.32
C ILE A 309 18.40 44.21 -7.94
N ASN A 310 18.50 45.11 -8.94
CA ASN A 310 18.63 46.56 -8.67
C ASN A 310 17.36 47.14 -8.02
N GLN A 311 16.15 46.63 -8.36
CA GLN A 311 14.91 47.02 -7.69
C GLN A 311 14.88 46.59 -6.21
N ALA A 312 15.68 45.62 -5.81
CA ALA A 312 15.89 45.20 -4.42
C ALA A 312 17.10 45.90 -3.76
N GLY A 313 17.56 47.01 -4.33
CA GLY A 313 18.72 47.76 -3.82
C GLY A 313 20.10 47.15 -4.15
N GLY A 314 20.13 46.11 -4.99
CA GLY A 314 21.34 45.37 -5.33
C GLY A 314 21.61 44.15 -4.46
N PHE A 315 22.75 43.53 -4.72
CA PHE A 315 23.19 42.37 -3.93
C PHE A 315 23.68 42.77 -2.55
N GLY A 316 23.31 42.03 -1.53
CA GLY A 316 23.89 42.11 -0.19
C GLY A 316 25.39 41.76 -0.16
N ASN A 317 26.07 42.12 0.93
CA ASN A 317 27.53 41.92 1.08
C ASN A 317 27.95 40.47 1.06
N ASP A 318 27.09 39.60 1.52
CA ASP A 318 27.29 38.14 1.62
C ASP A 318 26.71 37.37 0.43
N ALA A 319 26.17 38.04 -0.58
CA ALA A 319 25.52 37.41 -1.73
C ALA A 319 26.45 36.53 -2.55
N LYS A 320 25.98 35.30 -2.90
CA LYS A 320 26.57 34.43 -3.92
C LYS A 320 26.10 34.88 -5.33
N LYS A 321 26.59 35.98 -5.82
CA LYS A 321 26.17 36.70 -7.07
C LYS A 321 26.12 35.78 -8.31
N ARG A 322 26.92 34.70 -8.35
CA ARG A 322 26.95 33.72 -9.47
C ARG A 322 25.97 32.56 -9.32
N LYS A 323 25.28 32.44 -8.18
CA LYS A 323 24.38 31.34 -7.87
C LYS A 323 22.98 31.86 -7.54
N VAL A 324 22.36 32.59 -8.46
CA VAL A 324 20.98 33.06 -8.33
C VAL A 324 20.02 32.04 -8.91
N TYR A 325 18.97 31.74 -8.22
CA TYR A 325 17.92 30.81 -8.64
C TYR A 325 16.62 31.54 -8.88
N VAL A 326 15.81 31.02 -9.78
CA VAL A 326 14.43 31.44 -9.98
C VAL A 326 13.54 30.23 -9.78
N ILE A 327 12.52 30.41 -8.96
CA ILE A 327 11.46 29.45 -8.73
C ILE A 327 10.23 29.97 -9.48
N TYR A 328 9.75 29.15 -10.40
CA TYR A 328 8.55 29.45 -11.17
C TYR A 328 7.30 28.99 -10.44
N MET A 329 6.14 29.54 -10.78
CA MET A 329 4.86 29.17 -10.16
C MET A 329 4.49 27.69 -10.36
N ASN A 330 5.00 27.07 -11.42
CA ASN A 330 4.83 25.62 -11.66
C ASN A 330 5.75 24.73 -10.79
N GLY A 331 6.51 25.32 -9.87
CA GLY A 331 7.43 24.61 -8.97
C GLY A 331 8.80 24.27 -9.58
N THR A 332 9.04 24.57 -10.85
CA THR A 332 10.38 24.35 -11.44
C THR A 332 11.37 25.41 -10.95
N VAL A 333 12.64 24.99 -10.85
CA VAL A 333 13.74 25.86 -10.39
C VAL A 333 14.82 25.94 -11.46
N SER A 334 15.24 27.14 -11.79
CA SER A 334 16.32 27.37 -12.72
C SER A 334 17.43 28.23 -12.11
N ARG A 335 18.69 27.88 -12.38
CA ARG A 335 19.82 28.72 -12.03
C ARG A 335 20.06 29.73 -13.15
N LEU A 336 20.01 31.02 -12.81
CA LEU A 336 20.20 32.07 -13.78
C LEU A 336 21.64 32.60 -13.84
N LYS A 337 22.09 32.91 -15.04
CA LYS A 337 23.26 33.76 -15.31
C LYS A 337 22.81 35.20 -15.55
N ALA A 338 23.62 36.16 -15.17
CA ALA A 338 23.27 37.60 -15.13
C ALA A 338 22.72 38.18 -16.46
N GLY A 339 22.97 37.55 -17.60
CA GLY A 339 22.53 38.02 -18.93
C GLY A 339 21.28 37.36 -19.47
N ASN A 340 20.61 36.49 -18.73
CA ASN A 340 19.48 35.72 -19.26
C ASN A 340 18.17 36.53 -19.15
N LYS A 341 17.74 37.16 -20.25
CA LYS A 341 16.55 38.05 -20.31
C LYS A 341 15.22 37.27 -20.40
N LYS A 342 15.21 36.00 -20.84
CA LYS A 342 13.98 35.26 -21.12
C LYS A 342 13.51 34.39 -19.95
N ALA A 343 14.24 34.32 -18.86
CA ALA A 343 14.02 33.36 -17.81
C ALA A 343 13.26 33.92 -16.59
N ILE A 344 12.83 35.17 -16.62
CA ILE A 344 12.00 35.75 -15.55
C ILE A 344 10.57 35.83 -16.06
N GLU A 345 9.68 35.18 -15.35
CA GLU A 345 8.27 35.11 -15.67
C GLU A 345 7.42 35.76 -14.56
N PRO A 346 6.19 36.20 -14.87
CA PRO A 346 5.29 36.75 -13.85
C PRO A 346 5.02 35.71 -12.75
N GLY A 347 4.93 36.17 -11.52
CA GLY A 347 4.72 35.35 -10.34
C GLY A 347 5.94 34.55 -9.87
N CYS A 348 7.09 34.64 -10.54
CA CYS A 348 8.27 33.90 -10.10
C CYS A 348 8.94 34.53 -8.87
N GLU A 349 9.73 33.74 -8.18
CA GLU A 349 10.54 34.17 -7.03
C GLU A 349 12.04 34.05 -7.36
N ILE A 350 12.76 35.15 -7.24
CA ILE A 350 14.21 35.22 -7.39
C ILE A 350 14.85 35.00 -6.04
N ILE A 351 15.70 33.99 -5.90
CA ILE A 351 16.41 33.69 -4.67
C ILE A 351 17.92 33.90 -4.86
N VAL A 352 18.48 34.78 -4.03
CA VAL A 352 19.90 35.07 -3.95
C VAL A 352 20.48 34.41 -2.71
N PRO A 353 21.25 33.31 -2.82
CA PRO A 353 21.86 32.68 -1.68
C PRO A 353 22.97 33.51 -1.04
N SER A 354 23.09 33.43 0.28
CA SER A 354 24.23 33.99 1.02
C SER A 354 25.46 33.09 0.93
N LYS A 355 26.62 33.68 1.13
CA LYS A 355 27.86 32.92 1.39
C LYS A 355 27.73 32.30 2.77
N GLU A 356 28.10 31.03 2.89
CA GLU A 356 28.23 30.38 4.19
C GLU A 356 29.25 31.20 5.02
N GLN A 357 28.84 31.65 6.19
CA GLN A 357 29.80 32.17 7.16
C GLN A 357 30.65 30.94 7.55
N LYS A 358 31.91 30.91 7.04
CA LYS A 358 32.88 29.99 7.59
C LYS A 358 33.03 30.40 9.05
N LYS A 359 32.46 29.63 9.98
CA LYS A 359 32.90 29.66 11.37
C LYS A 359 34.40 29.54 11.29
N LYS A 360 35.13 30.57 11.75
CA LYS A 360 36.57 30.46 11.96
C LYS A 360 36.74 29.36 12.99
N MET A 361 37.09 28.18 12.50
CA MET A 361 37.44 27.07 13.37
C MET A 361 38.68 27.48 14.15
N THR A 362 38.62 27.31 15.44
CA THR A 362 39.79 27.44 16.31
C THR A 362 40.83 26.41 15.87
N THR A 363 42.09 26.74 16.03
CA THR A 363 43.26 25.91 15.68
C THR A 363 43.17 24.46 16.23
N ALA A 364 42.39 24.27 17.30
CA ALA A 364 42.10 22.93 17.88
C ALA A 364 41.08 22.09 17.06
N GLU A 365 40.16 22.71 16.33
CA GLU A 365 39.18 22.02 15.46
C GLU A 365 39.78 21.65 14.09
N ILE A 366 40.85 22.31 13.65
CA ILE A 366 41.56 22.05 12.39
C ILE A 366 42.39 20.78 12.48
N LEU A 367 42.85 20.40 13.66
CA LEU A 367 43.70 19.21 13.88
C LEU A 367 42.89 17.89 13.96
N GLY A 368 41.57 17.95 14.03
CA GLY A 368 40.70 16.79 14.18
C GLY A 368 39.94 16.30 12.92
N MET A 369 39.97 17.05 11.81
CA MET A 369 39.15 16.73 10.63
C MET A 369 40.00 16.56 9.38
N GLY A 370 40.48 15.36 9.17
CA GLY A 370 40.90 14.89 7.84
C GLY A 370 39.68 14.72 6.94
N SER A 371 39.70 15.42 5.83
CA SER A 371 38.94 15.24 4.57
C SER A 371 37.51 14.71 4.63
N THR A 372 36.52 15.57 4.38
CA THR A 372 35.28 15.13 3.75
C THR A 372 34.59 16.26 2.96
N THR A 373 34.27 15.95 1.74
CA THR A 373 33.54 16.75 0.75
C THR A 373 32.05 16.83 1.11
N ALA A 374 31.65 17.86 1.88
CA ALA A 374 30.27 18.09 2.29
C ALA A 374 29.74 19.45 1.85
N SER A 375 29.43 19.63 0.56
CA SER A 375 28.93 20.95 0.11
C SER A 375 27.68 20.96 -0.79
N ILE A 376 27.15 19.83 -1.20
CA ILE A 376 25.95 19.78 -2.08
C ILE A 376 24.68 19.48 -1.29
N ALA A 377 24.72 18.65 -0.27
CA ALA A 377 23.56 18.29 0.54
C ALA A 377 23.02 19.46 1.42
N ALA A 378 23.90 20.31 1.94
CA ALA A 378 23.51 21.47 2.74
C ALA A 378 22.73 22.54 1.94
N MET A 379 22.91 22.57 0.62
CA MET A 379 22.26 23.57 -0.23
C MET A 379 20.82 23.17 -0.57
N ILE A 380 20.56 21.89 -0.71
CA ILE A 380 19.20 21.36 -0.93
C ILE A 380 18.35 21.50 0.34
N ALA A 381 18.95 21.26 1.51
CA ALA A 381 18.26 21.39 2.79
C ALA A 381 17.87 22.83 3.14
N THR A 382 18.65 23.83 2.72
CA THR A 382 18.31 25.25 2.91
C THR A 382 17.20 25.71 1.96
N MET A 383 17.10 25.13 0.77
CA MET A 383 15.99 25.44 -0.15
C MET A 383 14.65 24.90 0.36
N VAL A 384 14.61 23.70 0.90
CA VAL A 384 13.38 23.09 1.40
C VAL A 384 12.80 23.81 2.61
N ASN A 385 13.63 24.48 3.42
CA ASN A 385 13.17 25.26 4.58
C ASN A 385 12.61 26.67 4.25
N LEU A 386 12.80 27.16 3.04
CA LEU A 386 12.26 28.45 2.59
C LEU A 386 10.81 28.34 2.09
N PHE A 387 10.26 27.12 2.04
CA PHE A 387 8.91 26.84 1.52
C PHE A 387 7.90 26.41 2.59
N LYS A 388 8.20 26.58 3.88
CA LYS A 388 7.22 26.46 4.97
C LYS A 388 6.71 27.81 5.40
#